data_b43f907dd9f6bd45f7af06a042ec3f83
#
_entry.id   b43f907dd9f6bd45f7af06a042ec3f83
#
_cell.length_a   1.000
_cell.length_b   1.000
_cell.length_c   1.000
_cell.angle_alpha   90.00
_cell.angle_beta   90.00
_cell.angle_gamma   90.00
#
_symmetry.space_group_name_H-M   'P 1'
#
loop_
_entity.id
_entity.type
_entity.pdbx_description
1 polymer ?
#
loop_
_entity_poly.entity_id
_entity_poly.type
_entity_poly.pdbx_seq_one_letter_code
_entity_poly.pdbx_strand_id
1 'polypeptide(L)'
;MLGENLFISDVKGELYLYTAEKLKQLGYDVIAIDFISFLKSNWYNYLDIIINAVEDNNIPLAESLINDIVTILVESNDKTEPIWKNGEQSVIKTALMSVVLENKGKREYQTLANAYYFVAEMFKPDSDGKIPIDEYMEEKEANDPIKKFFAVARYCTIKDKSKFCCCSSFNFANVYK
;
A
#
# COMPACT_ATOMS: atom_id res chain seq x y z
N MET A 1 15.94 12.05 30.75
CA MET A 1 15.72 11.76 29.31
C MET A 1 14.61 12.68 28.83
N LEU A 2 14.83 13.41 27.76
CA LEU A 2 13.81 14.34 27.21
C LEU A 2 12.67 13.63 26.50
N GLY A 3 12.75 12.30 26.27
CA GLY A 3 11.65 11.48 25.75
C GLY A 3 11.07 11.93 24.39
N GLU A 4 11.80 12.73 23.63
CA GLU A 4 11.34 13.27 22.36
C GLU A 4 11.68 12.33 21.20
N ASN A 5 10.76 12.19 20.25
CA ASN A 5 11.03 11.50 19.00
C ASN A 5 11.76 12.46 18.05
N LEU A 6 12.81 11.95 17.40
CA LEU A 6 13.61 12.70 16.44
C LEU A 6 13.48 12.05 15.05
N PHE A 7 13.21 12.89 14.05
CA PHE A 7 13.30 12.49 12.64
C PHE A 7 14.46 13.26 12.00
N ILE A 8 15.42 12.53 11.42
CA ILE A 8 16.64 13.10 10.86
C ILE A 8 16.78 12.68 9.41
N SER A 9 16.88 13.63 8.50
CA SER A 9 17.28 13.38 7.12
C SER A 9 18.79 13.49 7.00
N ASP A 10 19.45 12.37 6.63
CA ASP A 10 20.91 12.27 6.56
C ASP A 10 21.35 11.82 5.16
N VAL A 11 21.60 12.79 4.29
CA VAL A 11 21.91 12.55 2.86
C VAL A 11 23.23 11.79 2.66
N LYS A 12 24.19 11.93 3.59
CA LYS A 12 25.54 11.35 3.48
C LYS A 12 25.79 10.21 4.46
N GLY A 13 24.89 9.96 5.39
CA GLY A 13 25.07 8.97 6.46
C GLY A 13 26.03 9.42 7.57
N GLU A 14 26.51 10.66 7.54
CA GLU A 14 27.47 11.16 8.52
C GLU A 14 26.83 11.33 9.90
N LEU A 15 25.61 11.86 9.96
CA LEU A 15 24.90 12.03 11.23
C LEU A 15 24.64 10.69 11.90
N TYR A 16 24.21 9.70 11.13
CA TYR A 16 24.00 8.35 11.64
C TYR A 16 25.30 7.78 12.22
N LEU A 17 26.41 7.88 11.50
CA LEU A 17 27.72 7.37 11.95
C LEU A 17 28.19 8.00 13.26
N TYR A 18 27.96 9.32 13.44
CA TYR A 18 28.44 10.00 14.63
C TYR A 18 27.48 9.97 15.82
N THR A 19 26.18 9.75 15.59
CA THR A 19 25.18 9.91 16.67
C THR A 19 24.47 8.64 17.07
N ALA A 20 24.34 7.65 16.17
CA ALA A 20 23.48 6.47 16.39
C ALA A 20 23.87 5.69 17.63
N GLU A 21 25.17 5.42 17.83
CA GLU A 21 25.65 4.68 18.99
C GLU A 21 25.39 5.45 20.29
N LYS A 22 25.62 6.74 20.29
CA LYS A 22 25.37 7.61 21.45
C LYS A 22 23.90 7.67 21.81
N LEU A 23 23.03 7.76 20.81
CA LEU A 23 21.57 7.75 21.02
C LEU A 23 21.11 6.40 21.61
N LYS A 24 21.62 5.27 21.11
CA LYS A 24 21.34 3.96 21.68
C LYS A 24 21.78 3.85 23.13
N GLN A 25 22.98 4.37 23.47
CA GLN A 25 23.47 4.41 24.87
C GLN A 25 22.58 5.25 25.77
N LEU A 26 21.93 6.29 25.22
CA LEU A 26 20.96 7.13 25.93
C LEU A 26 19.56 6.51 26.02
N GLY A 27 19.37 5.30 25.47
CA GLY A 27 18.11 4.55 25.54
C GLY A 27 17.11 4.88 24.43
N TYR A 28 17.55 5.51 23.34
CA TYR A 28 16.72 5.70 22.16
C TYR A 28 16.71 4.44 21.29
N ASP A 29 15.55 4.14 20.71
CA ASP A 29 15.46 3.20 19.60
C ASP A 29 15.82 3.93 18.31
N VAL A 30 16.93 3.51 17.69
CA VAL A 30 17.48 4.18 16.50
C VAL A 30 17.17 3.32 15.28
N ILE A 31 16.21 3.79 14.48
CA ILE A 31 15.79 3.18 13.22
C ILE A 31 16.44 3.95 12.07
N ALA A 32 17.18 3.25 11.22
CA ALA A 32 17.79 3.83 10.02
C ALA A 32 17.22 3.17 8.76
N ILE A 33 16.66 4.00 7.87
CA ILE A 33 16.20 3.56 6.54
C ILE A 33 17.22 4.05 5.52
N ASP A 34 17.97 3.10 4.92
CA ASP A 34 18.99 3.39 3.92
C ASP A 34 18.49 2.97 2.53
N PHE A 35 18.24 3.96 1.68
CA PHE A 35 17.76 3.73 0.30
C PHE A 35 18.87 3.36 -0.68
N ILE A 36 20.14 3.42 -0.26
CA ILE A 36 21.30 3.07 -1.09
C ILE A 36 21.79 1.66 -0.74
N SER A 37 21.91 1.36 0.55
CA SER A 37 22.45 0.12 1.08
C SER A 37 21.37 -0.69 1.79
N PHE A 38 20.42 -1.22 1.05
CA PHE A 38 19.26 -1.94 1.60
C PHE A 38 19.62 -3.03 2.63
N LEU A 39 20.78 -3.69 2.50
CA LEU A 39 21.24 -4.71 3.45
C LEU A 39 21.59 -4.14 4.82
N LYS A 40 21.83 -2.84 4.92
CA LYS A 40 22.14 -2.12 6.17
C LYS A 40 20.95 -1.36 6.73
N SER A 41 19.86 -1.33 5.98
CA SER A 41 18.63 -0.65 6.34
C SER A 41 17.84 -1.46 7.36
N ASN A 42 17.17 -0.78 8.29
CA ASN A 42 16.11 -1.42 9.03
C ASN A 42 14.94 -1.74 8.09
N TRP A 43 14.29 -2.86 8.36
CA TRP A 43 13.07 -3.23 7.64
C TRP A 43 11.94 -2.27 8.01
N TYR A 44 11.23 -1.80 6.99
CA TYR A 44 10.04 -0.98 7.15
C TYR A 44 8.94 -1.50 6.23
N ASN A 45 7.80 -1.86 6.81
CA ASN A 45 6.63 -2.21 6.03
C ASN A 45 5.62 -1.07 6.09
N TYR A 46 5.35 -0.44 4.95
CA TYR A 46 4.39 0.66 4.85
C TYR A 46 2.96 0.29 5.29
N LEU A 47 2.65 -1.01 5.35
CA LEU A 47 1.35 -1.50 5.77
C LEU A 47 1.24 -1.78 7.28
N ASP A 48 2.33 -1.68 8.05
CA ASP A 48 2.32 -2.03 9.49
C ASP A 48 1.25 -1.29 10.30
N ILE A 49 1.05 -0.01 10.01
CA ILE A 49 0.01 0.78 10.69
C ILE A 49 -1.41 0.29 10.37
N ILE A 50 -1.64 -0.15 9.12
CA ILE A 50 -2.91 -0.71 8.67
C ILE A 50 -3.12 -2.10 9.28
N ILE A 51 -2.06 -2.92 9.29
CA ILE A 51 -2.06 -4.26 9.87
C ILE A 51 -2.44 -4.18 11.36
N ASN A 52 -1.80 -3.29 12.11
CA ASN A 52 -2.10 -3.09 13.52
C ASN A 52 -3.56 -2.66 13.73
N ALA A 53 -4.08 -1.73 12.92
CA ALA A 53 -5.47 -1.31 12.99
C ALA A 53 -6.45 -2.48 12.74
N VAL A 54 -6.13 -3.38 11.80
CA VAL A 54 -6.93 -4.58 11.53
C VAL A 54 -6.81 -5.61 12.65
N GLU A 55 -5.62 -5.80 13.23
CA GLU A 55 -5.40 -6.69 14.39
C GLU A 55 -6.20 -6.22 15.61
N ASP A 56 -6.28 -4.88 15.81
CA ASP A 56 -7.09 -4.24 16.85
C ASP A 56 -8.60 -4.22 16.54
N ASN A 57 -9.04 -4.85 15.44
CA ASN A 57 -10.40 -4.82 14.90
C ASN A 57 -10.96 -3.40 14.65
N ASN A 58 -10.09 -2.42 14.43
CA ASN A 58 -10.45 -1.05 14.08
C ASN A 58 -10.46 -0.86 12.55
N ILE A 59 -11.45 -1.48 11.89
CA ILE A 59 -11.59 -1.40 10.44
C ILE A 59 -11.76 0.04 9.93
N PRO A 60 -12.53 0.93 10.59
CA PRO A 60 -12.63 2.32 10.14
C PRO A 60 -11.27 3.05 10.11
N LEU A 61 -10.41 2.79 11.09
CA LEU A 61 -9.04 3.33 11.09
C LEU A 61 -8.22 2.76 9.94
N ALA A 62 -8.30 1.45 9.70
CA ALA A 62 -7.61 0.81 8.59
C ALA A 62 -8.05 1.39 7.24
N GLU A 63 -9.36 1.62 7.03
CA GLU A 63 -9.91 2.28 5.84
C GLU A 63 -9.34 3.70 5.66
N SER A 64 -9.23 4.49 6.74
CA SER A 64 -8.66 5.83 6.70
C SER A 64 -7.17 5.81 6.33
N LEU A 65 -6.39 4.95 6.97
CA LEU A 65 -4.95 4.81 6.69
C LEU A 65 -4.67 4.36 5.26
N ILE A 66 -5.49 3.46 4.71
CA ILE A 66 -5.42 3.08 3.30
C ILE A 66 -5.68 4.27 2.38
N ASN A 67 -6.68 5.10 2.70
CA ASN A 67 -6.97 6.30 1.93
C ASN A 67 -5.77 7.27 1.92
N ASP A 68 -5.11 7.46 3.05
CA ASP A 68 -3.94 8.32 3.17
C ASP A 68 -2.77 7.81 2.32
N ILE A 69 -2.44 6.53 2.44
CA ILE A 69 -1.37 5.90 1.65
C ILE A 69 -1.67 6.00 0.15
N VAL A 70 -2.89 5.69 -0.27
CA VAL A 70 -3.25 5.72 -1.69
C VAL A 70 -3.26 7.14 -2.25
N THR A 71 -3.61 8.14 -1.44
CA THR A 71 -3.52 9.54 -1.84
C THR A 71 -2.08 9.98 -2.12
N ILE A 72 -1.12 9.41 -1.38
CA ILE A 72 0.32 9.66 -1.61
C ILE A 72 0.82 8.91 -2.84
N LEU A 73 0.37 7.66 -3.05
CA LEU A 73 0.84 6.81 -4.15
C LEU A 73 0.30 7.25 -5.52
N VAL A 74 -0.93 7.78 -5.56
CA VAL A 74 -1.57 8.22 -6.80
C VAL A 74 -1.36 9.72 -6.98
N GLU A 75 -0.36 10.09 -7.78
CA GLU A 75 -0.08 11.47 -8.11
C GLU A 75 -1.30 12.20 -8.70
N SER A 76 -1.52 13.43 -8.26
CA SER A 76 -2.53 14.30 -8.85
C SER A 76 -2.00 14.87 -10.17
N ASN A 77 -2.30 14.21 -11.28
CA ASN A 77 -2.06 14.77 -12.59
C ASN A 77 -3.33 15.55 -13.00
N ASP A 78 -3.25 16.87 -13.08
CA ASP A 78 -4.40 17.76 -13.37
C ASP A 78 -5.09 17.48 -14.71
N LYS A 79 -4.45 16.67 -15.58
CA LYS A 79 -4.95 16.30 -16.90
C LYS A 79 -5.80 15.02 -16.92
N THR A 80 -5.84 14.27 -15.82
CA THR A 80 -6.60 13.01 -15.75
C THR A 80 -8.05 13.30 -15.31
N GLU A 81 -9.03 12.79 -16.04
CA GLU A 81 -10.43 12.89 -15.62
C GLU A 81 -10.64 12.28 -14.23
N PRO A 82 -11.39 12.94 -13.33
CA PRO A 82 -11.54 12.50 -11.93
C PRO A 82 -12.04 11.06 -11.78
N ILE A 83 -12.85 10.57 -12.72
CA ILE A 83 -13.40 9.22 -12.67
C ILE A 83 -12.30 8.15 -12.80
N TRP A 84 -11.31 8.38 -13.67
CA TRP A 84 -10.21 7.44 -13.85
C TRP A 84 -9.29 7.42 -12.65
N LYS A 85 -9.00 8.58 -12.07
CA LYS A 85 -8.24 8.70 -10.83
C LYS A 85 -8.92 7.98 -9.67
N ASN A 86 -10.23 8.18 -9.52
CA ASN A 86 -11.00 7.50 -8.48
C ASN A 86 -11.04 5.99 -8.70
N GLY A 87 -11.11 5.53 -9.94
CA GLY A 87 -11.03 4.12 -10.30
C GLY A 87 -9.67 3.50 -9.95
N GLU A 88 -8.57 4.17 -10.30
CA GLU A 88 -7.22 3.76 -9.96
C GLU A 88 -7.03 3.66 -8.44
N GLN A 89 -7.40 4.69 -7.72
CA GLN A 89 -7.37 4.67 -6.25
C GLN A 89 -8.20 3.51 -5.67
N SER A 90 -9.38 3.25 -6.24
CA SER A 90 -10.26 2.17 -5.80
C SER A 90 -9.61 0.79 -5.99
N VAL A 91 -8.92 0.55 -7.11
CA VAL A 91 -8.17 -0.69 -7.37
C VAL A 91 -7.09 -0.89 -6.30
N ILE A 92 -6.30 0.14 -6.02
CA ILE A 92 -5.20 0.03 -5.04
C ILE A 92 -5.75 -0.18 -3.63
N LYS A 93 -6.78 0.58 -3.24
CA LYS A 93 -7.45 0.40 -1.93
C LYS A 93 -7.97 -1.02 -1.75
N THR A 94 -8.60 -1.57 -2.81
CA THR A 94 -9.07 -2.95 -2.84
C THR A 94 -7.92 -3.93 -2.60
N ALA A 95 -6.82 -3.78 -3.33
CA ALA A 95 -5.66 -4.64 -3.21
C ALA A 95 -5.02 -4.58 -1.82
N LEU A 96 -4.82 -3.37 -1.28
CA LEU A 96 -4.26 -3.19 0.05
C LEU A 96 -5.13 -3.83 1.14
N MET A 97 -6.43 -3.57 1.11
CA MET A 97 -7.36 -4.16 2.08
C MET A 97 -7.41 -5.68 1.95
N SER A 98 -7.47 -6.22 0.73
CA SER A 98 -7.47 -7.66 0.49
C SER A 98 -6.21 -8.32 1.04
N VAL A 99 -5.02 -7.78 0.73
CA VAL A 99 -3.75 -8.35 1.19
C VAL A 99 -3.66 -8.33 2.72
N VAL A 100 -4.13 -7.27 3.37
CA VAL A 100 -4.07 -7.18 4.83
C VAL A 100 -5.08 -8.13 5.50
N LEU A 101 -6.32 -8.20 5.01
CA LEU A 101 -7.37 -9.02 5.62
C LEU A 101 -7.17 -10.52 5.35
N GLU A 102 -6.86 -10.91 4.11
CA GLU A 102 -6.69 -12.32 3.73
C GLU A 102 -5.46 -12.98 4.35
N ASN A 103 -4.45 -12.17 4.67
CA ASN A 103 -3.22 -12.65 5.30
C ASN A 103 -3.15 -12.29 6.78
N LYS A 104 -4.29 -12.15 7.48
CA LYS A 104 -4.31 -11.85 8.91
C LYS A 104 -3.48 -12.87 9.69
N GLY A 105 -2.51 -12.37 10.50
CA GLY A 105 -1.58 -13.20 11.25
C GLY A 105 -0.34 -13.71 10.47
N LYS A 106 -0.18 -13.33 9.21
CA LYS A 106 0.96 -13.70 8.36
C LYS A 106 1.60 -12.43 7.79
N ARG A 107 2.29 -11.67 8.64
CA ARG A 107 2.85 -10.34 8.31
C ARG A 107 3.80 -10.36 7.12
N GLU A 108 4.49 -11.48 6.88
CA GLU A 108 5.39 -11.66 5.74
C GLU A 108 4.68 -11.55 4.38
N TYR A 109 3.38 -11.81 4.33
CA TYR A 109 2.57 -11.67 3.11
C TYR A 109 1.83 -10.32 3.03
N GLN A 110 1.76 -9.57 4.12
CA GLN A 110 1.06 -8.29 4.18
C GLN A 110 2.00 -7.15 3.73
N THR A 111 2.36 -7.12 2.46
CA THR A 111 3.34 -6.18 1.88
C THR A 111 2.79 -5.46 0.66
N LEU A 112 3.37 -4.29 0.33
CA LEU A 112 3.06 -3.57 -0.91
C LEU A 112 3.37 -4.41 -2.16
N ALA A 113 4.41 -5.26 -2.10
CA ALA A 113 4.74 -6.15 -3.21
C ALA A 113 3.60 -7.14 -3.49
N ASN A 114 3.02 -7.73 -2.44
CA ASN A 114 1.88 -8.63 -2.60
C ASN A 114 0.62 -7.89 -3.05
N ALA A 115 0.41 -6.63 -2.66
CA ALA A 115 -0.67 -5.81 -3.19
C ALA A 115 -0.48 -5.55 -4.70
N TYR A 116 0.74 -5.33 -5.15
CA TYR A 116 1.06 -5.22 -6.58
C TYR A 116 0.74 -6.52 -7.33
N TYR A 117 1.19 -7.67 -6.83
CA TYR A 117 0.88 -8.97 -7.44
C TYR A 117 -0.62 -9.26 -7.45
N PHE A 118 -1.34 -8.90 -6.38
CA PHE A 118 -2.80 -9.00 -6.35
C PHE A 118 -3.44 -8.23 -7.50
N VAL A 119 -3.04 -6.97 -7.73
CA VAL A 119 -3.56 -6.19 -8.86
C VAL A 119 -3.21 -6.84 -10.19
N ALA A 120 -1.95 -7.25 -10.37
CA ALA A 120 -1.46 -7.81 -11.61
C ALA A 120 -2.19 -9.11 -12.02
N GLU A 121 -2.56 -9.95 -11.06
CA GLU A 121 -3.23 -11.22 -11.29
C GLU A 121 -4.77 -11.08 -11.33
N MET A 122 -5.33 -10.34 -10.37
CA MET A 122 -6.78 -10.27 -10.19
C MET A 122 -7.49 -9.39 -11.20
N PHE A 123 -6.79 -8.40 -11.77
CA PHE A 123 -7.37 -7.49 -12.78
C PHE A 123 -6.98 -7.83 -14.22
N LYS A 124 -6.23 -8.91 -14.44
CA LYS A 124 -5.86 -9.39 -15.77
C LYS A 124 -6.96 -10.31 -16.30
N PRO A 125 -7.55 -10.02 -17.47
CA PRO A 125 -8.50 -10.93 -18.10
C PRO A 125 -7.86 -12.29 -18.40
N ASP A 126 -8.61 -13.37 -18.16
CA ASP A 126 -8.24 -14.73 -18.57
C ASP A 126 -8.42 -14.95 -20.09
N SER A 127 -8.21 -16.19 -20.55
CA SER A 127 -8.38 -16.59 -21.96
C SER A 127 -9.82 -16.39 -22.47
N ASP A 128 -10.80 -16.42 -21.59
CA ASP A 128 -12.23 -16.28 -21.90
C ASP A 128 -12.72 -14.83 -21.72
N GLY A 129 -11.80 -13.91 -21.37
CA GLY A 129 -12.09 -12.51 -21.14
C GLY A 129 -12.77 -12.22 -19.80
N LYS A 130 -12.80 -13.18 -18.88
CA LYS A 130 -13.26 -12.97 -17.51
C LYS A 130 -12.16 -12.35 -16.67
N ILE A 131 -12.55 -11.49 -15.73
CA ILE A 131 -11.62 -10.83 -14.82
C ILE A 131 -11.74 -11.51 -13.45
N PRO A 132 -10.67 -12.14 -12.93
CA PRO A 132 -10.72 -12.93 -11.69
C PRO A 132 -11.26 -12.15 -10.48
N ILE A 133 -11.05 -10.85 -10.42
CA ILE A 133 -11.58 -10.00 -9.34
C ILE A 133 -13.10 -10.02 -9.22
N ASP A 134 -13.82 -10.23 -10.34
CA ASP A 134 -15.28 -10.26 -10.31
C ASP A 134 -15.76 -11.48 -9.53
N GLU A 135 -15.20 -12.67 -9.78
CA GLU A 135 -15.50 -13.90 -9.05
C GLU A 135 -15.11 -13.80 -7.57
N TYR A 136 -13.90 -13.29 -7.29
CA TYR A 136 -13.45 -13.04 -5.92
C TYR A 136 -14.41 -12.12 -5.15
N MET A 137 -14.97 -11.09 -5.81
CA MET A 137 -15.93 -10.19 -5.17
C MET A 137 -17.32 -10.81 -4.97
N GLU A 138 -17.70 -11.79 -5.79
CA GLU A 138 -18.96 -12.51 -5.61
C GLU A 138 -18.95 -13.37 -4.34
N GLU A 139 -17.81 -13.95 -3.99
CA GLU A 139 -17.62 -14.76 -2.79
C GLU A 139 -17.65 -13.93 -1.47
N LYS A 140 -17.46 -12.61 -1.54
CA LYS A 140 -17.43 -11.75 -0.35
C LYS A 140 -18.84 -11.37 0.11
N GLU A 141 -19.00 -11.16 1.41
CA GLU A 141 -20.24 -10.67 1.99
C GLU A 141 -20.54 -9.21 1.54
N ALA A 142 -21.82 -8.83 1.59
CA ALA A 142 -22.24 -7.50 1.15
C ALA A 142 -21.60 -6.35 1.95
N ASN A 143 -21.31 -6.57 3.22
CA ASN A 143 -20.71 -5.59 4.13
C ASN A 143 -19.17 -5.70 4.23
N ASP A 144 -18.54 -6.55 3.41
CA ASP A 144 -17.08 -6.70 3.43
C ASP A 144 -16.40 -5.36 3.10
N PRO A 145 -15.41 -4.92 3.90
CA PRO A 145 -14.66 -3.69 3.64
C PRO A 145 -14.00 -3.66 2.26
N ILE A 146 -13.59 -4.81 1.74
CA ILE A 146 -13.01 -4.96 0.41
C ILE A 146 -14.01 -4.55 -0.67
N LYS A 147 -15.28 -5.00 -0.55
CA LYS A 147 -16.35 -4.64 -1.49
C LYS A 147 -16.62 -3.13 -1.56
N LYS A 148 -16.53 -2.44 -0.44
CA LYS A 148 -16.70 -0.98 -0.41
C LYS A 148 -15.69 -0.28 -1.31
N PHE A 149 -14.43 -0.67 -1.22
CA PHE A 149 -13.37 -0.08 -2.05
C PHE A 149 -13.51 -0.45 -3.53
N PHE A 150 -13.97 -1.67 -3.82
CA PHE A 150 -14.10 -2.14 -5.20
C PHE A 150 -15.25 -1.49 -5.98
N ALA A 151 -16.22 -0.90 -5.32
CA ALA A 151 -17.43 -0.37 -5.97
C ALA A 151 -17.15 0.62 -7.11
N VAL A 152 -16.18 1.52 -6.93
CA VAL A 152 -15.80 2.51 -7.96
C VAL A 152 -14.98 1.87 -9.07
N ALA A 153 -14.05 0.97 -8.73
CA ALA A 153 -13.26 0.22 -9.71
C ALA A 153 -14.17 -0.57 -10.66
N ARG A 154 -15.17 -1.26 -10.12
CA ARG A 154 -16.16 -2.01 -10.91
C ARG A 154 -16.88 -1.13 -11.94
N TYR A 155 -17.29 0.06 -11.56
CA TYR A 155 -17.95 0.99 -12.46
C TYR A 155 -17.05 1.42 -13.62
N CYS A 156 -15.78 1.71 -13.33
CA CYS A 156 -14.78 2.07 -14.33
C CYS A 156 -14.49 0.91 -15.29
N THR A 157 -14.35 -0.32 -14.75
CA THR A 157 -14.10 -1.52 -15.54
C THR A 157 -15.23 -1.84 -16.52
N ILE A 158 -16.48 -1.59 -16.13
CA ILE A 158 -17.66 -1.79 -17.01
C ILE A 158 -17.67 -0.78 -18.14
N LYS A 159 -17.29 0.48 -17.86
CA LYS A 159 -17.39 1.59 -18.82
C LYS A 159 -16.28 1.57 -19.88
N ASP A 160 -15.10 1.08 -19.56
CA ASP A 160 -13.99 1.02 -20.53
C ASP A 160 -12.95 -0.07 -20.14
N LYS A 161 -13.29 -1.32 -20.46
CA LYS A 161 -12.40 -2.49 -20.20
C LYS A 161 -11.01 -2.32 -20.80
N SER A 162 -10.86 -1.57 -21.90
CA SER A 162 -9.59 -1.41 -22.62
C SER A 162 -8.60 -0.49 -21.90
N LYS A 163 -9.09 0.48 -21.13
CA LYS A 163 -8.23 1.45 -20.42
C LYS A 163 -7.73 0.93 -19.08
N PHE A 164 -8.46 0.04 -18.41
CA PHE A 164 -8.02 -0.58 -17.15
C PHE A 164 -6.96 -1.67 -17.34
N CYS A 165 -6.86 -2.29 -18.53
CA CYS A 165 -5.75 -3.17 -18.90
C CYS A 165 -4.40 -2.44 -18.97
N CYS A 166 -4.40 -1.11 -18.95
CA CYS A 166 -3.19 -0.29 -18.92
C CYS A 166 -2.67 -0.03 -17.49
N CYS A 167 -2.84 -0.97 -16.53
CA CYS A 167 -2.08 -1.00 -15.28
C CYS A 167 -0.55 -1.12 -15.51
N SER A 168 -0.09 -1.09 -16.77
CA SER A 168 1.30 -0.96 -17.15
C SER A 168 1.91 0.41 -16.81
N SER A 169 1.10 1.41 -16.46
CA SER A 169 1.59 2.71 -15.98
C SER A 169 1.69 2.81 -14.45
N PHE A 170 1.37 1.73 -13.73
CA PHE A 170 1.60 1.65 -12.29
C PHE A 170 3.11 1.57 -12.03
N ASN A 171 3.72 2.73 -11.92
CA ASN A 171 5.16 2.84 -11.73
C ASN A 171 5.50 2.71 -10.24
N PHE A 172 5.30 1.49 -9.67
CA PHE A 172 5.86 1.14 -8.36
C PHE A 172 7.40 1.29 -8.33
N ALA A 173 8.04 1.44 -9.50
CA ALA A 173 9.47 1.74 -9.59
C ALA A 173 9.87 3.06 -8.90
N ASN A 174 8.92 3.96 -8.64
CA ASN A 174 9.19 5.17 -7.85
C ASN A 174 9.20 4.93 -6.33
N VAL A 175 8.74 3.79 -5.85
CA VAL A 175 8.80 3.43 -4.42
C VAL A 175 10.17 2.86 -4.05
N TYR A 176 10.95 2.41 -5.05
CA TYR A 176 12.28 1.80 -4.89
C TYR A 176 13.41 2.64 -5.55
N LYS A 177 13.13 3.86 -5.98
CA LYS A 177 14.14 4.87 -6.33
C LYS A 177 14.28 5.86 -5.19
#